data_aed2052ab847d0ad269cba00d4b6b9c9
#
_entry.id   aed2052ab847d0ad269cba00d4b6b9c9
#
_cell.length_a   1.000
_cell.length_b   1.000
_cell.length_c   1.000
_cell.angle_alpha   90.00
_cell.angle_beta   90.00
_cell.angle_gamma   90.00
#
_symmetry.space_group_name_H-M   'P 1'
#
loop_
_entity.id
_entity.type
_entity.pdbx_description
1 polymer ?
#
loop_
_entity_poly.entity_id
_entity_poly.type
_entity_poly.pdbx_seq_one_letter_code
_entity_poly.pdbx_strand_id
1 'polypeptide(L)'
;MAKENKSLGADLVIPALALAFAVYFFVDIADLAWEAKANGVLIGTILVILIGIQGVRLGLSAARREGSFGFEPLLAPREALPRRVGMVAITVAFVFTLPWLGLTLGLFLAMLGALRLMGLKSAKKNLLVSFVVAASAYALFIALLQSDMPHGPVEILLSKMIG
;
A
#
# COMPACT_ATOMS: atom_id res chain seq x y z
N MET A 1 -8.33 -33.21 4.45
CA MET A 1 -8.56 -31.83 4.00
C MET A 1 -9.01 -31.04 5.21
N ALA A 2 -8.14 -30.24 5.82
CA ALA A 2 -8.47 -29.40 6.95
C ALA A 2 -9.45 -28.32 6.45
N LYS A 3 -10.67 -28.23 7.02
CA LYS A 3 -11.56 -27.10 6.82
C LYS A 3 -10.83 -25.86 7.35
N GLU A 4 -10.37 -25.04 6.45
CA GLU A 4 -9.89 -23.70 6.78
C GLU A 4 -11.05 -22.96 7.45
N ASN A 5 -10.95 -22.75 8.76
CA ASN A 5 -11.93 -21.94 9.50
C ASN A 5 -11.82 -20.50 8.99
N LYS A 6 -12.66 -20.16 8.02
CA LYS A 6 -12.82 -18.81 7.50
C LYS A 6 -13.28 -17.90 8.63
N SER A 7 -12.44 -16.98 9.04
CA SER A 7 -12.81 -15.95 10.01
C SER A 7 -13.45 -14.77 9.30
N LEU A 8 -14.76 -14.72 9.30
CA LEU A 8 -15.55 -13.64 8.70
C LEU A 8 -15.22 -12.26 9.31
N GLY A 9 -14.82 -12.21 10.59
CA GLY A 9 -14.43 -10.96 11.23
C GLY A 9 -13.13 -10.37 10.67
N ALA A 10 -12.12 -11.22 10.45
CA ALA A 10 -10.85 -10.79 9.87
C ALA A 10 -11.00 -10.34 8.41
N ASP A 11 -11.84 -11.06 7.64
CA ASP A 11 -12.09 -10.75 6.24
C ASP A 11 -12.93 -9.47 6.04
N LEU A 12 -13.62 -8.99 7.08
CA LEU A 12 -14.41 -7.76 7.05
C LEU A 12 -13.58 -6.49 7.29
N VAL A 13 -12.46 -6.59 8.00
CA VAL A 13 -11.65 -5.41 8.41
C VAL A 13 -11.14 -4.63 7.19
N ILE A 14 -10.57 -5.31 6.21
CA ILE A 14 -10.00 -4.65 5.02
C ILE A 14 -11.11 -3.99 4.18
N PRO A 15 -12.23 -4.65 3.83
CA PRO A 15 -13.33 -4.01 3.14
C PRO A 15 -13.94 -2.82 3.90
N ALA A 16 -14.06 -2.92 5.23
CA ALA A 16 -14.60 -1.83 6.05
C ALA A 16 -13.67 -0.60 6.04
N LEU A 17 -12.35 -0.80 6.19
CA LEU A 17 -11.37 0.27 6.09
C LEU A 17 -11.32 0.87 4.68
N ALA A 18 -11.38 0.04 3.65
CA ALA A 18 -11.41 0.49 2.27
C ALA A 18 -12.67 1.30 1.95
N LEU A 19 -13.83 0.91 2.50
CA LEU A 19 -15.07 1.68 2.38
C LEU A 19 -14.97 3.03 3.07
N ALA A 20 -14.47 3.06 4.31
CA ALA A 20 -14.27 4.31 5.04
C ALA A 20 -13.32 5.25 4.29
N PHE A 21 -12.22 4.72 3.74
CA PHE A 21 -11.31 5.48 2.91
C PHE A 21 -11.96 5.97 1.61
N ALA A 22 -12.76 5.14 0.92
CA ALA A 22 -13.45 5.54 -0.30
C ALA A 22 -14.46 6.68 -0.04
N VAL A 23 -15.21 6.61 1.06
CA VAL A 23 -16.13 7.69 1.46
C VAL A 23 -15.36 8.98 1.75
N TYR A 24 -14.30 8.91 2.55
CA TYR A 24 -13.44 10.05 2.82
C TYR A 24 -12.90 10.66 1.52
N PHE A 25 -12.35 9.83 0.64
CA PHE A 25 -11.79 10.25 -0.64
C PHE A 25 -12.81 10.95 -1.55
N PHE A 26 -14.03 10.39 -1.68
CA PHE A 26 -15.08 11.02 -2.49
C PHE A 26 -15.54 12.38 -1.93
N VAL A 27 -15.56 12.53 -0.60
CA VAL A 27 -15.87 13.80 0.05
C VAL A 27 -14.74 14.80 -0.21
N ASP A 28 -13.49 14.39 -0.06
CA ASP A 28 -12.31 15.24 -0.21
C ASP A 28 -12.15 15.77 -1.65
N ILE A 29 -12.47 14.96 -2.67
CA ILE A 29 -12.37 15.37 -4.08
C ILE A 29 -13.64 16.03 -4.63
N ALA A 30 -14.71 16.18 -3.82
CA ALA A 30 -16.01 16.65 -4.31
C ALA A 30 -15.94 18.03 -4.96
N ASP A 31 -15.15 18.94 -4.39
CA ASP A 31 -15.01 20.33 -4.81
C ASP A 31 -13.97 20.53 -5.93
N LEU A 32 -13.25 19.48 -6.33
CA LEU A 32 -12.27 19.57 -7.41
C LEU A 32 -12.94 19.68 -8.80
N ALA A 33 -12.28 20.35 -9.74
CA ALA A 33 -12.70 20.39 -11.13
C ALA A 33 -12.81 18.96 -11.72
N TRP A 34 -13.74 18.78 -12.66
CA TRP A 34 -14.03 17.43 -13.22
C TRP A 34 -12.81 16.76 -13.81
N GLU A 35 -11.97 17.51 -14.53
CA GLU A 35 -10.75 17.03 -15.16
C GLU A 35 -9.76 16.47 -14.15
N ALA A 36 -9.67 17.10 -12.96
CA ALA A 36 -8.78 16.66 -11.90
C ALA A 36 -9.29 15.43 -11.15
N LYS A 37 -10.62 15.30 -10.99
CA LYS A 37 -11.21 14.19 -10.21
C LYS A 37 -11.64 12.98 -11.02
N ALA A 38 -11.72 13.08 -12.35
CA ALA A 38 -12.27 12.02 -13.21
C ALA A 38 -11.60 10.66 -12.99
N ASN A 39 -10.28 10.61 -12.98
CA ASN A 39 -9.53 9.37 -12.71
C ASN A 39 -9.78 8.84 -11.29
N GLY A 40 -9.83 9.72 -10.30
CA GLY A 40 -10.12 9.37 -8.91
C GLY A 40 -11.52 8.79 -8.75
N VAL A 41 -12.52 9.41 -9.38
CA VAL A 41 -13.91 8.92 -9.38
C VAL A 41 -14.01 7.55 -10.03
N LEU A 42 -13.34 7.33 -11.17
CA LEU A 42 -13.34 6.03 -11.86
C LEU A 42 -12.74 4.94 -10.97
N ILE A 43 -11.56 5.16 -10.41
CA ILE A 43 -10.87 4.20 -9.55
C ILE A 43 -11.68 3.98 -8.25
N GLY A 44 -12.19 5.05 -7.63
CA GLY A 44 -13.01 4.98 -6.43
C GLY A 44 -14.31 4.20 -6.66
N THR A 45 -14.96 4.38 -7.82
CA THR A 45 -16.16 3.63 -8.18
C THR A 45 -15.87 2.15 -8.33
N ILE A 46 -14.77 1.78 -9.01
CA ILE A 46 -14.34 0.38 -9.13
C ILE A 46 -14.09 -0.20 -7.73
N LEU A 47 -13.42 0.54 -6.86
CA LEU A 47 -13.16 0.12 -5.48
C LEU A 47 -14.46 -0.16 -4.72
N VAL A 48 -15.43 0.75 -4.78
CA VAL A 48 -16.74 0.58 -4.12
C VAL A 48 -17.49 -0.64 -4.65
N ILE A 49 -17.45 -0.89 -5.97
CA ILE A 49 -18.04 -2.09 -6.57
C ILE A 49 -17.38 -3.36 -6.02
N LEU A 50 -16.05 -3.40 -5.95
CA LEU A 50 -15.31 -4.55 -5.42
C LEU A 50 -15.62 -4.78 -3.94
N ILE A 51 -15.73 -3.72 -3.15
CA ILE A 51 -16.13 -3.79 -1.74
C ILE A 51 -17.56 -4.33 -1.63
N GLY A 52 -18.47 -3.89 -2.49
CA GLY A 52 -19.84 -4.39 -2.55
C GLY A 52 -19.90 -5.90 -2.84
N ILE A 53 -19.15 -6.35 -3.86
CA ILE A 53 -19.03 -7.78 -4.19
C ILE A 53 -18.50 -8.58 -3.01
N GLN A 54 -17.46 -8.08 -2.34
CA GLN A 54 -16.88 -8.73 -1.17
C GLN A 54 -17.87 -8.75 0.01
N GLY A 55 -18.60 -7.66 0.23
CA GLY A 55 -19.65 -7.59 1.26
C GLY A 55 -20.76 -8.61 1.04
N VAL A 56 -21.22 -8.76 -0.21
CA VAL A 56 -22.22 -9.79 -0.57
C VAL A 56 -21.67 -11.21 -0.32
N ARG A 57 -20.42 -11.47 -0.71
CA ARG A 57 -19.76 -12.77 -0.46
C ARG A 57 -19.66 -13.09 1.03
N LEU A 58 -19.24 -12.11 1.84
CA LEU A 58 -19.16 -12.25 3.29
C LEU A 58 -20.55 -12.46 3.92
N GLY A 59 -21.56 -11.70 3.48
CA GLY A 59 -22.94 -11.86 3.93
C GLY A 59 -23.49 -13.25 3.62
N LEU A 60 -23.27 -13.78 2.42
CA LEU A 60 -23.67 -15.13 2.04
C LEU A 60 -22.95 -16.21 2.86
N SER A 61 -21.64 -16.04 3.11
CA SER A 61 -20.87 -16.96 3.96
C SER A 61 -21.35 -16.92 5.43
N ALA A 62 -21.70 -15.75 5.94
CA ALA A 62 -22.27 -15.59 7.27
C ALA A 62 -23.66 -16.27 7.38
N ALA A 63 -24.52 -16.10 6.37
CA ALA A 63 -25.83 -16.72 6.31
C ALA A 63 -25.75 -18.26 6.25
N ARG A 64 -24.71 -18.79 5.62
CA ARG A 64 -24.46 -20.26 5.56
C ARG A 64 -23.79 -20.82 6.80
N ARG A 65 -23.48 -19.99 7.81
CA ARG A 65 -22.75 -20.37 9.03
C ARG A 65 -21.39 -21.04 8.74
N GLU A 66 -20.74 -20.68 7.65
CA GLU A 66 -19.49 -21.30 7.19
C GLU A 66 -18.24 -20.66 7.81
N GLY A 67 -18.36 -19.85 8.86
CA GLY A 67 -17.21 -19.21 9.52
C GLY A 67 -17.52 -18.67 10.91
N SER A 68 -16.46 -18.41 11.69
CA SER A 68 -16.55 -17.76 12.99
C SER A 68 -16.23 -16.27 12.87
N PHE A 69 -16.91 -15.43 13.66
CA PHE A 69 -16.63 -13.98 13.75
C PHE A 69 -15.38 -13.66 14.60
N GLY A 70 -14.36 -14.52 14.59
CA GLY A 70 -13.13 -14.32 15.34
C GLY A 70 -12.13 -13.43 14.62
N PHE A 71 -11.38 -12.63 15.37
CA PHE A 71 -10.23 -11.86 14.88
C PHE A 71 -8.89 -12.61 15.06
N GLU A 72 -8.93 -13.83 15.62
CA GLU A 72 -7.76 -14.65 15.87
C GLU A 72 -6.83 -14.83 14.64
N PRO A 73 -7.34 -15.06 13.41
CA PRO A 73 -6.47 -15.21 12.25
C PRO A 73 -5.71 -13.96 11.83
N LEU A 74 -6.17 -12.75 12.23
CA LEU A 74 -5.38 -11.53 12.03
C LEU A 74 -4.12 -11.50 12.90
N LEU A 75 -4.20 -12.14 14.08
CA LEU A 75 -3.11 -12.21 15.05
C LEU A 75 -2.32 -13.51 14.96
N ALA A 76 -2.83 -14.52 14.24
CA ALA A 76 -2.16 -15.80 14.03
C ALA A 76 -1.40 -15.80 12.67
N PRO A 77 -0.25 -16.47 12.58
CA PRO A 77 0.58 -16.92 13.70
C PRO A 77 1.32 -15.74 14.37
N ARG A 78 1.46 -15.79 15.69
CA ARG A 78 2.14 -14.73 16.48
C ARG A 78 3.57 -14.46 16.01
N GLU A 79 4.23 -15.44 15.43
CA GLU A 79 5.57 -15.31 14.86
C GLU A 79 5.63 -14.36 13.65
N ALA A 80 4.54 -14.20 12.91
CA ALA A 80 4.45 -13.30 11.77
C ALA A 80 4.05 -11.85 12.16
N LEU A 81 3.53 -11.64 13.37
CA LEU A 81 3.11 -10.32 13.86
C LEU A 81 4.21 -9.26 13.79
N PRO A 82 5.45 -9.51 14.29
CA PRO A 82 6.49 -8.48 14.23
C PRO A 82 6.85 -8.10 12.79
N ARG A 83 6.78 -9.05 11.85
CA ARG A 83 7.02 -8.75 10.43
C ARG A 83 5.89 -7.92 9.83
N ARG A 84 4.63 -8.22 10.16
CA ARG A 84 3.45 -7.45 9.70
C ARG A 84 3.48 -6.03 10.25
N VAL A 85 3.67 -5.88 11.56
CA VAL A 85 3.79 -4.58 12.22
C VAL A 85 4.98 -3.79 11.66
N GLY A 86 6.12 -4.44 11.47
CA GLY A 86 7.31 -3.83 10.88
C GLY A 86 7.06 -3.34 9.44
N MET A 87 6.33 -4.10 8.61
CA MET A 87 5.96 -3.65 7.26
C MET A 87 5.06 -2.40 7.29
N VAL A 88 4.05 -2.40 8.17
CA VAL A 88 3.19 -1.23 8.36
C VAL A 88 4.02 -0.03 8.84
N ALA A 89 4.91 -0.23 9.82
CA ALA A 89 5.78 0.82 10.33
C ALA A 89 6.70 1.40 9.23
N ILE A 90 7.30 0.54 8.40
CA ILE A 90 8.12 0.99 7.26
C ILE A 90 7.27 1.80 6.26
N THR A 91 6.05 1.35 5.96
CA THR A 91 5.15 2.07 5.04
C THR A 91 4.77 3.44 5.61
N VAL A 92 4.40 3.50 6.88
CA VAL A 92 4.08 4.76 7.56
C VAL A 92 5.30 5.68 7.58
N ALA A 93 6.47 5.18 7.96
CA ALA A 93 7.71 5.95 7.97
C ALA A 93 8.04 6.48 6.57
N PHE A 94 7.87 5.66 5.52
CA PHE A 94 8.06 6.09 4.13
C PHE A 94 7.16 7.26 3.77
N VAL A 95 5.86 7.17 4.05
CA VAL A 95 4.89 8.25 3.74
C VAL A 95 5.26 9.53 4.49
N PHE A 96 5.59 9.44 5.78
CA PHE A 96 5.98 10.60 6.57
C PHE A 96 7.29 11.24 6.13
N THR A 97 8.26 10.44 5.69
CA THR A 97 9.59 10.95 5.27
C THR A 97 9.63 11.39 3.81
N LEU A 98 8.61 11.05 3.02
CA LEU A 98 8.53 11.37 1.59
C LEU A 98 8.77 12.86 1.27
N PRO A 99 8.21 13.85 2.01
CA PRO A 99 8.42 15.27 1.71
C PRO A 99 9.88 15.71 1.86
N TRP A 100 10.67 15.04 2.71
CA TRP A 100 12.06 15.42 2.99
C TRP A 100 13.08 14.59 2.20
N LEU A 101 12.82 13.29 2.05
CA LEU A 101 13.74 12.37 1.38
C LEU A 101 13.49 12.30 -0.13
N GLY A 102 12.32 12.70 -0.58
CA GLY A 102 11.88 12.49 -1.95
C GLY A 102 11.49 11.04 -2.23
N LEU A 103 10.97 10.82 -3.44
CA LEU A 103 10.47 9.50 -3.87
C LEU A 103 11.59 8.46 -3.94
N THR A 104 12.70 8.81 -4.59
CA THR A 104 13.78 7.86 -4.91
C THR A 104 14.49 7.35 -3.66
N LEU A 105 14.95 8.26 -2.80
CA LEU A 105 15.66 7.89 -1.57
C LEU A 105 14.71 7.25 -0.57
N GLY A 106 13.48 7.78 -0.43
CA GLY A 106 12.45 7.22 0.42
C GLY A 106 12.11 5.78 0.03
N LEU A 107 11.87 5.51 -1.26
CA LEU A 107 11.57 4.17 -1.76
C LEU A 107 12.77 3.22 -1.61
N PHE A 108 13.99 3.70 -1.87
CA PHE A 108 15.20 2.91 -1.66
C PHE A 108 15.32 2.41 -0.21
N LEU A 109 15.17 3.31 0.76
CA LEU A 109 15.27 2.97 2.18
C LEU A 109 14.11 2.07 2.63
N ALA A 110 12.89 2.34 2.17
CA ALA A 110 11.72 1.53 2.48
C ALA A 110 11.88 0.09 1.96
N MET A 111 12.34 -0.07 0.71
CA MET A 111 12.61 -1.39 0.12
C MET A 111 13.73 -2.13 0.84
N LEU A 112 14.80 -1.42 1.21
CA LEU A 112 15.92 -2.00 1.94
C LEU A 112 15.48 -2.55 3.31
N GLY A 113 14.65 -1.79 4.03
CA GLY A 113 14.06 -2.21 5.30
C GLY A 113 13.08 -3.36 5.13
N ALA A 114 12.16 -3.28 4.16
CA ALA A 114 11.15 -4.28 3.89
C ALA A 114 11.77 -5.65 3.52
N LEU A 115 12.71 -5.68 2.59
CA LEU A 115 13.38 -6.92 2.18
C LEU A 115 14.19 -7.55 3.34
N ARG A 116 14.79 -6.72 4.20
CA ARG A 116 15.48 -7.21 5.39
C ARG A 116 14.50 -7.84 6.37
N LEU A 117 13.36 -7.19 6.58
CA LEU A 117 12.29 -7.67 7.46
C LEU A 117 11.67 -8.96 6.95
N MET A 118 11.53 -9.11 5.62
CA MET A 118 11.06 -10.35 4.98
C MET A 118 12.05 -11.50 5.06
N GLY A 119 13.28 -11.25 5.56
CA GLY A 119 14.28 -12.28 5.80
C GLY A 119 15.35 -12.41 4.73
N LEU A 120 15.49 -11.46 3.83
CA LEU A 120 16.58 -11.44 2.86
C LEU A 120 17.91 -11.16 3.56
N LYS A 121 18.69 -12.22 3.83
CA LYS A 121 19.95 -12.15 4.59
C LYS A 121 21.12 -11.56 3.80
N SER A 122 21.09 -11.67 2.47
CA SER A 122 22.17 -11.18 1.60
C SER A 122 22.10 -9.67 1.44
N ALA A 123 23.03 -8.95 2.06
CA ALA A 123 23.13 -7.49 1.96
C ALA A 123 23.32 -7.02 0.51
N LYS A 124 24.14 -7.72 -0.29
CA LYS A 124 24.38 -7.38 -1.70
C LYS A 124 23.09 -7.47 -2.54
N LYS A 125 22.31 -8.57 -2.39
CA LYS A 125 21.03 -8.74 -3.10
C LYS A 125 20.02 -7.71 -2.65
N ASN A 126 19.94 -7.43 -1.34
CA ASN A 126 19.05 -6.43 -0.80
C ASN A 126 19.34 -5.04 -1.37
N LEU A 127 20.61 -4.63 -1.35
CA LEU A 127 21.04 -3.33 -1.90
C LEU A 127 20.74 -3.23 -3.41
N LEU A 128 21.06 -4.29 -4.17
CA LEU A 128 20.83 -4.32 -5.62
C LEU A 128 19.33 -4.19 -5.95
N VAL A 129 18.48 -4.99 -5.31
CA VAL A 129 17.02 -4.97 -5.58
C VAL A 129 16.44 -3.61 -5.19
N SER A 130 16.79 -3.08 -4.02
CA SER A 130 16.31 -1.77 -3.57
C SER A 130 16.75 -0.66 -4.50
N PHE A 131 17.99 -0.72 -5.00
CA PHE A 131 18.50 0.25 -5.97
C PHE A 131 17.79 0.17 -7.32
N VAL A 132 17.59 -1.04 -7.85
CA VAL A 132 16.88 -1.23 -9.13
C VAL A 132 15.45 -0.71 -9.04
N VAL A 133 14.72 -1.01 -7.95
CA VAL A 133 13.34 -0.53 -7.76
C VAL A 133 13.31 1.00 -7.65
N ALA A 134 14.21 1.61 -6.86
CA ALA A 134 14.26 3.05 -6.71
C ALA A 134 14.65 3.77 -8.02
N ALA A 135 15.62 3.22 -8.77
CA ALA A 135 16.02 3.75 -10.06
C ALA A 135 14.90 3.63 -11.11
N SER A 136 14.17 2.51 -11.11
CA SER A 136 13.01 2.32 -11.98
C SER A 136 11.89 3.31 -11.66
N ALA A 137 11.63 3.56 -10.38
CA ALA A 137 10.64 4.55 -9.96
C ALA A 137 11.07 5.96 -10.39
N TYR A 138 12.34 6.32 -10.20
CA TYR A 138 12.87 7.60 -10.69
C TYR A 138 12.68 7.76 -12.19
N ALA A 139 13.11 6.76 -12.97
CA ALA A 139 13.00 6.81 -14.42
C ALA A 139 11.52 6.93 -14.89
N LEU A 140 10.62 6.19 -14.24
CA LEU A 140 9.21 6.20 -14.60
C LEU A 140 8.52 7.50 -14.21
N PHE A 141 8.61 7.91 -12.95
CA PHE A 141 7.80 9.00 -12.42
C PHE A 141 8.42 10.38 -12.68
N ILE A 142 9.73 10.51 -12.62
CA ILE A 142 10.41 11.81 -12.76
C ILE A 142 10.87 12.02 -14.20
N ALA A 143 11.62 11.07 -14.78
CA ALA A 143 12.18 11.25 -16.12
C ALA A 143 11.16 11.08 -17.24
N LEU A 144 10.21 10.10 -17.11
CA LEU A 144 9.26 9.80 -18.19
C LEU A 144 7.93 10.56 -18.00
N LEU A 145 7.35 10.55 -16.81
CA LEU A 145 6.05 11.18 -16.54
C LEU A 145 6.16 12.66 -16.17
N GLN A 146 7.36 13.17 -15.89
CA GLN A 146 7.59 14.56 -15.45
C GLN A 146 6.64 14.98 -14.32
N SER A 147 6.36 14.03 -13.40
CA SER A 147 5.42 14.22 -12.31
C SER A 147 5.99 15.16 -11.26
N ASP A 148 5.17 16.11 -10.79
CA ASP A 148 5.52 17.04 -9.69
C ASP A 148 5.55 16.32 -8.34
N MET A 149 6.43 15.32 -8.23
CA MET A 149 6.67 14.62 -6.97
C MET A 149 7.62 15.42 -6.05
N PRO A 150 7.54 15.25 -4.71
CA PRO A 150 8.47 15.88 -3.80
C PRO A 150 9.92 15.58 -4.19
N HIS A 151 10.66 16.62 -4.54
CA HIS A 151 12.07 16.52 -4.93
C HIS A 151 12.94 16.40 -3.67
N GLY A 152 13.48 15.21 -3.46
CA GLY A 152 14.44 14.98 -2.40
C GLY A 152 15.88 15.35 -2.82
N PRO A 153 16.85 15.16 -1.91
CA PRO A 153 18.24 15.53 -2.18
C PRO A 153 18.86 14.81 -3.38
N VAL A 154 18.40 13.59 -3.68
CA VAL A 154 18.90 12.80 -4.83
C VAL A 154 18.35 13.35 -6.13
N GLU A 155 17.07 13.70 -6.19
CA GLU A 155 16.43 14.30 -7.35
C GLU A 155 17.05 15.66 -7.71
N ILE A 156 17.34 16.49 -6.70
CA ILE A 156 17.99 17.78 -6.87
C ILE A 156 19.44 17.62 -7.43
N LEU A 157 20.18 16.63 -6.94
CA LEU A 157 21.52 16.35 -7.45
C LEU A 157 21.49 15.85 -8.90
N LEU A 158 20.58 14.93 -9.22
CA LEU A 158 20.44 14.39 -10.57
C LEU A 158 19.97 15.44 -11.57
N SER A 159 19.03 16.30 -11.19
CA SER A 159 18.58 17.40 -12.05
C SER A 159 19.69 18.39 -12.39
N LYS A 160 20.61 18.65 -11.44
CA LYS A 160 21.81 19.49 -11.69
C LYS A 160 22.88 18.84 -12.58
N MET A 161 22.87 17.50 -12.67
CA MET A 161 23.85 16.78 -13.51
C MET A 161 23.35 16.53 -14.93
N ILE A 162 22.03 16.53 -15.14
CA ILE A 162 21.41 16.20 -16.43
C ILE A 162 20.93 17.46 -17.18
N GLY A 163 20.69 18.57 -16.48
CA GLY A 163 20.31 19.87 -17.05
C GLY A 163 21.48 20.80 -17.08
#